data_b17fd7945a3c476ca3a7b9f37b5b55dc
#
_entry.id   b17fd7945a3c476ca3a7b9f37b5b55dc
#
_cell.length_a   1.000
_cell.length_b   1.000
_cell.length_c   1.000
_cell.angle_alpha   90.00
_cell.angle_beta   90.00
_cell.angle_gamma   90.00
#
_symmetry.space_group_name_H-M   'P 1'
#
loop_
_entity.id
_entity.type
_entity.pdbx_description
1 polymer ?
#
loop_
_entity_poly.entity_id
_entity_poly.type
_entity_poly.pdbx_seq_one_letter_code
_entity_poly.pdbx_strand_id
1 'polypeptide(L)'
;MKNIVLLAGLTALMMSSCEVKEKVSSSNGEPFGMNIACADFGSVFPGEYNKDYTYPTDSDLVYWEKKGLKLVRMPFKWERLQYKLDGGLNKHDLEKMKEFVVAAQKRGIKVLLDLHNYCRRFENGDHRIIGTYGITNQNYAGFWKKIASEFKDYDNIYGYGLMNEPHDLPDSISWFKMAQLAIDSIRMVDTKNTIVVGGNSWSSAKRWLTESDT
;
A
#
# COMPACT_ATOMS: atom_id res chain seq x y z
N MET A 1 9.03 88.50 -3.32
CA MET A 1 7.96 87.48 -3.19
C MET A 1 8.46 86.19 -3.87
N LYS A 2 8.83 85.17 -3.09
CA LYS A 2 9.45 83.98 -3.56
C LYS A 2 8.39 82.89 -3.54
N ASN A 3 8.10 82.29 -4.74
CA ASN A 3 7.19 81.17 -4.86
C ASN A 3 7.96 79.89 -4.55
N ILE A 4 7.48 79.10 -3.57
CA ILE A 4 7.97 77.76 -3.25
C ILE A 4 6.99 76.81 -3.91
N VAL A 5 7.51 76.02 -4.87
CA VAL A 5 6.77 74.89 -5.45
C VAL A 5 7.16 73.63 -4.69
N LEU A 6 6.19 73.01 -4.00
CA LEU A 6 6.36 71.73 -3.34
C LEU A 6 6.13 70.59 -4.34
N LEU A 7 7.17 69.81 -4.66
CA LEU A 7 7.06 68.60 -5.46
C LEU A 7 6.81 67.42 -4.54
N ALA A 8 5.61 66.87 -4.55
CA ALA A 8 5.29 65.64 -3.83
C ALA A 8 5.73 64.45 -4.67
N GLY A 9 6.80 63.78 -4.25
CA GLY A 9 7.26 62.55 -4.87
C GLY A 9 6.45 61.36 -4.37
N LEU A 10 5.70 60.72 -5.27
CA LEU A 10 4.96 59.47 -5.01
C LEU A 10 5.90 58.31 -5.23
N THR A 11 6.46 57.75 -4.15
CA THR A 11 7.25 56.51 -4.22
C THR A 11 6.28 55.31 -4.19
N ALA A 12 6.08 54.71 -5.36
CA ALA A 12 5.41 53.43 -5.48
C ALA A 12 6.32 52.31 -4.98
N LEU A 13 6.00 51.75 -3.81
CA LEU A 13 6.62 50.52 -3.32
C LEU A 13 6.08 49.34 -4.18
N MET A 14 6.89 48.87 -5.09
CA MET A 14 6.64 47.57 -5.75
C MET A 14 6.93 46.46 -4.75
N MET A 15 5.87 45.87 -4.18
CA MET A 15 5.93 44.61 -3.46
C MET A 15 6.20 43.52 -4.48
N SER A 16 7.47 43.18 -4.65
CA SER A 16 7.86 41.94 -5.39
C SER A 16 7.44 40.75 -4.50
N SER A 17 6.33 40.13 -4.84
CA SER A 17 5.96 38.85 -4.30
C SER A 17 6.98 37.81 -4.77
N CYS A 18 7.94 37.53 -3.91
CA CYS A 18 8.84 36.41 -4.12
C CYS A 18 8.04 35.13 -3.88
N GLU A 19 7.51 34.51 -4.91
CA GLU A 19 7.06 33.11 -4.85
C GLU A 19 8.29 32.26 -4.49
N VAL A 20 8.42 31.96 -3.22
CA VAL A 20 9.32 30.89 -2.76
C VAL A 20 8.73 29.59 -3.28
N LYS A 21 9.13 29.18 -4.48
CA LYS A 21 9.01 27.78 -4.89
C LYS A 21 9.94 27.01 -3.96
N GLU A 22 9.37 26.45 -2.89
CA GLU A 22 10.05 25.41 -2.14
C GLU A 22 10.43 24.32 -3.13
N LYS A 23 11.70 24.29 -3.54
CA LYS A 23 12.31 23.09 -4.08
C LYS A 23 12.24 22.07 -2.97
N VAL A 24 11.24 21.19 -2.99
CA VAL A 24 11.30 19.95 -2.25
C VAL A 24 12.58 19.27 -2.74
N SER A 25 13.63 19.40 -1.95
CA SER A 25 14.87 18.68 -2.14
C SER A 25 14.50 17.22 -2.18
N SER A 26 14.66 16.57 -3.34
CA SER A 26 14.69 15.12 -3.39
C SER A 26 15.90 14.72 -2.55
N SER A 27 15.68 14.44 -1.26
CA SER A 27 16.62 13.67 -0.47
C SER A 27 16.91 12.41 -1.27
N ASN A 28 18.15 11.94 -1.34
CA ASN A 28 18.54 10.64 -1.89
C ASN A 28 17.97 9.49 -1.03
N GLY A 29 16.75 9.65 -0.51
CA GLY A 29 16.03 8.76 0.35
C GLY A 29 14.95 7.98 -0.39
N GLU A 30 14.32 7.10 0.34
CA GLU A 30 13.21 6.27 -0.09
C GLU A 30 12.07 7.12 -0.73
N PRO A 31 11.32 6.58 -1.68
CA PRO A 31 10.28 7.32 -2.38
C PRO A 31 9.20 7.79 -1.42
N PHE A 32 8.84 9.06 -1.52
CA PHE A 32 7.73 9.64 -0.79
C PHE A 32 6.41 9.26 -1.45
N GLY A 33 5.40 8.86 -0.66
CA GLY A 33 4.18 8.31 -1.21
C GLY A 33 2.94 8.46 -0.35
N MET A 34 1.88 7.77 -0.75
CA MET A 34 0.59 7.77 -0.06
C MET A 34 -0.05 6.39 -0.03
N ASN A 35 -0.96 6.20 0.93
CA ASN A 35 -1.88 5.07 0.95
C ASN A 35 -3.16 5.43 0.18
N ILE A 36 -3.67 4.48 -0.61
CA ILE A 36 -4.94 4.65 -1.32
C ILE A 36 -5.91 3.56 -0.90
N ALA A 37 -6.99 3.94 -0.22
CA ALA A 37 -8.08 3.01 0.05
C ALA A 37 -8.80 2.64 -1.25
N CYS A 38 -8.95 1.36 -1.52
CA CYS A 38 -9.52 0.87 -2.78
C CYS A 38 -10.18 -0.53 -2.60
N ALA A 39 -9.48 -1.59 -2.95
CA ALA A 39 -9.97 -2.96 -2.85
C ALA A 39 -9.87 -3.56 -1.43
N ASP A 40 -9.66 -2.74 -0.42
CA ASP A 40 -9.59 -3.12 1.00
C ASP A 40 -10.87 -2.83 1.79
N PHE A 41 -11.71 -1.91 1.31
CA PHE A 41 -12.93 -1.51 2.02
C PHE A 41 -14.17 -2.32 1.59
N GLY A 42 -15.30 -2.04 2.25
CA GLY A 42 -16.56 -2.76 2.06
C GLY A 42 -16.66 -4.02 2.95
N SER A 43 -17.90 -4.35 3.33
CA SER A 43 -18.22 -5.44 4.26
C SER A 43 -18.76 -6.69 3.58
N VAL A 44 -18.95 -6.66 2.26
CA VAL A 44 -19.42 -7.79 1.46
C VAL A 44 -18.23 -8.56 0.89
N PHE A 45 -18.13 -9.86 1.12
CA PHE A 45 -17.03 -10.71 0.66
C PHE A 45 -17.51 -11.89 -0.18
N PRO A 46 -16.87 -12.11 -1.34
CA PRO A 46 -15.80 -11.31 -1.95
C PRO A 46 -16.23 -9.93 -2.41
N GLY A 47 -17.54 -9.68 -2.53
CA GLY A 47 -18.12 -8.44 -3.07
C GLY A 47 -18.10 -8.36 -4.59
N GLU A 48 -18.72 -7.31 -5.11
CA GLU A 48 -18.84 -7.01 -6.53
C GLU A 48 -18.04 -5.73 -6.87
N TYR A 49 -17.17 -5.81 -7.86
CA TYR A 49 -16.39 -4.67 -8.32
C TYR A 49 -17.29 -3.52 -8.80
N ASN A 50 -16.89 -2.28 -8.47
CA ASN A 50 -17.65 -1.03 -8.71
C ASN A 50 -18.98 -0.89 -7.91
N LYS A 51 -19.23 -1.80 -6.99
CA LYS A 51 -20.39 -1.73 -6.10
C LYS A 51 -19.96 -1.80 -4.63
N ASP A 52 -19.25 -2.84 -4.27
CA ASP A 52 -18.80 -3.08 -2.90
C ASP A 52 -17.34 -2.60 -2.69
N TYR A 53 -16.56 -2.52 -3.75
CA TYR A 53 -15.18 -2.03 -3.76
C TYR A 53 -14.79 -1.54 -5.17
N THR A 54 -13.63 -0.88 -5.27
CA THR A 54 -13.09 -0.41 -6.54
C THR A 54 -11.56 -0.54 -6.56
N TYR A 55 -10.95 -0.31 -7.71
CA TYR A 55 -9.51 -0.08 -7.86
C TYR A 55 -9.28 1.37 -8.31
N PRO A 56 -8.11 1.96 -7.98
CA PRO A 56 -7.78 3.31 -8.42
C PRO A 56 -7.62 3.36 -9.94
N THR A 57 -7.88 4.53 -10.47
CA THR A 57 -7.86 4.79 -11.92
C THR A 57 -6.61 5.54 -12.37
N ASP A 58 -6.40 5.64 -13.67
CA ASP A 58 -5.32 6.47 -14.24
C ASP A 58 -5.46 7.95 -13.87
N SER A 59 -6.68 8.47 -13.69
CA SER A 59 -6.92 9.85 -13.27
C SER A 59 -6.40 10.14 -11.86
N ASP A 60 -6.49 9.18 -10.94
CA ASP A 60 -5.94 9.30 -9.59
C ASP A 60 -4.41 9.40 -9.66
N LEU A 61 -3.78 8.58 -10.50
CA LEU A 61 -2.33 8.61 -10.71
C LEU A 61 -1.84 9.94 -11.30
N VAL A 62 -2.61 10.58 -12.21
CA VAL A 62 -2.28 11.90 -12.76
C VAL A 62 -2.19 12.95 -11.66
N TYR A 63 -3.12 12.94 -10.72
CA TYR A 63 -3.10 13.87 -9.60
C TYR A 63 -1.86 13.67 -8.72
N TRP A 64 -1.52 12.42 -8.38
CA TRP A 64 -0.37 12.12 -7.53
C TRP A 64 0.96 12.41 -8.21
N GLU A 65 1.09 12.11 -9.49
CA GLU A 65 2.26 12.48 -10.30
C GLU A 65 2.51 13.99 -10.25
N LYS A 66 1.45 14.81 -10.44
CA LYS A 66 1.52 16.28 -10.33
C LYS A 66 1.95 16.78 -8.94
N LYS A 67 1.66 16.01 -7.90
CA LYS A 67 2.08 16.29 -6.51
C LYS A 67 3.49 15.77 -6.20
N GLY A 68 4.14 15.11 -7.13
CA GLY A 68 5.50 14.58 -6.96
C GLY A 68 5.56 13.28 -6.13
N LEU A 69 4.42 12.62 -5.89
CA LEU A 69 4.38 11.36 -5.16
C LEU A 69 4.95 10.24 -6.02
N LYS A 70 5.86 9.44 -5.48
CA LYS A 70 6.60 8.41 -6.19
C LYS A 70 6.34 6.99 -5.69
N LEU A 71 5.52 6.85 -4.67
CA LEU A 71 5.12 5.57 -4.10
C LEU A 71 3.63 5.57 -3.75
N VAL A 72 2.95 4.49 -4.06
CA VAL A 72 1.57 4.23 -3.64
C VAL A 72 1.51 2.89 -2.93
N ARG A 73 0.94 2.89 -1.72
CA ARG A 73 0.52 1.65 -1.05
C ARG A 73 -0.89 1.33 -1.52
N MET A 74 -1.05 0.19 -2.18
CA MET A 74 -2.31 -0.31 -2.71
C MET A 74 -2.82 -1.48 -1.87
N PRO A 75 -3.78 -1.24 -0.97
CA PRO A 75 -4.35 -2.29 -0.16
C PRO A 75 -5.37 -3.12 -0.94
N PHE A 76 -5.41 -4.42 -0.64
CA PHE A 76 -6.36 -5.36 -1.22
C PHE A 76 -6.75 -6.45 -0.22
N LYS A 77 -7.84 -7.16 -0.49
CA LYS A 77 -8.32 -8.28 0.34
C LYS A 77 -8.00 -9.63 -0.29
N TRP A 78 -7.61 -10.59 0.55
CA TRP A 78 -7.36 -11.97 0.13
C TRP A 78 -8.57 -12.59 -0.56
N GLU A 79 -9.75 -12.42 0.02
CA GLU A 79 -11.02 -12.99 -0.42
C GLU A 79 -11.42 -12.55 -1.82
N ARG A 80 -11.00 -11.35 -2.23
CA ARG A 80 -11.27 -10.80 -3.57
C ARG A 80 -10.38 -11.40 -4.62
N LEU A 81 -9.13 -11.64 -4.27
CA LEU A 81 -8.15 -12.24 -5.19
C LEU A 81 -8.16 -13.76 -5.20
N GLN A 82 -8.67 -14.40 -4.16
CA GLN A 82 -8.75 -15.85 -4.10
C GLN A 82 -10.06 -16.27 -3.42
N TYR A 83 -11.11 -16.47 -4.21
CA TYR A 83 -12.46 -16.78 -3.70
C TYR A 83 -12.51 -18.09 -2.91
N LYS A 84 -11.80 -19.09 -3.42
CA LYS A 84 -11.71 -20.41 -2.77
C LYS A 84 -10.32 -20.58 -2.18
N LEU A 85 -10.28 -20.99 -0.91
CA LEU A 85 -9.03 -21.29 -0.22
C LEU A 85 -8.21 -22.29 -1.06
N ASP A 86 -6.92 -22.02 -1.25
CA ASP A 86 -5.98 -22.73 -2.14
C ASP A 86 -6.34 -22.76 -3.64
N GLY A 87 -7.44 -22.15 -4.04
CA GLY A 87 -7.84 -22.02 -5.44
C GLY A 87 -6.88 -21.14 -6.27
N GLY A 88 -7.20 -20.99 -7.54
CA GLY A 88 -6.56 -20.01 -8.42
C GLY A 88 -6.89 -18.57 -7.99
N LEU A 89 -6.10 -17.61 -8.46
CA LEU A 89 -6.42 -16.19 -8.31
C LEU A 89 -7.60 -15.82 -9.21
N ASN A 90 -8.46 -14.93 -8.72
CA ASN A 90 -9.52 -14.33 -9.50
C ASN A 90 -8.92 -13.50 -10.64
N LYS A 91 -9.23 -13.86 -11.87
CA LYS A 91 -8.65 -13.22 -13.05
C LYS A 91 -9.04 -11.76 -13.17
N HIS A 92 -10.30 -11.42 -12.87
CA HIS A 92 -10.79 -10.04 -13.00
C HIS A 92 -10.05 -9.10 -12.06
N ASP A 93 -9.99 -9.42 -10.76
CA ASP A 93 -9.32 -8.58 -9.78
C ASP A 93 -7.80 -8.53 -10.00
N LEU A 94 -7.20 -9.66 -10.39
CA LEU A 94 -5.79 -9.70 -10.74
C LEU A 94 -5.47 -8.76 -11.93
N GLU A 95 -6.29 -8.77 -12.98
CA GLU A 95 -6.13 -7.87 -14.13
C GLU A 95 -6.30 -6.39 -13.71
N LYS A 96 -7.26 -6.05 -12.83
CA LYS A 96 -7.41 -4.68 -12.32
C LYS A 96 -6.17 -4.22 -11.55
N MET A 97 -5.58 -5.07 -10.72
CA MET A 97 -4.33 -4.76 -10.05
C MET A 97 -3.18 -4.55 -11.05
N LYS A 98 -3.07 -5.40 -12.07
CA LYS A 98 -2.05 -5.28 -13.12
C LYS A 98 -2.23 -4.01 -13.96
N GLU A 99 -3.46 -3.68 -14.36
CA GLU A 99 -3.78 -2.42 -15.05
C GLU A 99 -3.29 -1.22 -14.26
N PHE A 100 -3.55 -1.20 -12.94
CA PHE A 100 -3.07 -0.13 -12.07
C PHE A 100 -1.54 -0.09 -11.98
N VAL A 101 -0.88 -1.23 -11.78
CA VAL A 101 0.59 -1.31 -11.71
C VAL A 101 1.23 -0.80 -13.01
N VAL A 102 0.71 -1.19 -14.17
CA VAL A 102 1.18 -0.72 -15.48
C VAL A 102 0.96 0.79 -15.65
N ALA A 103 -0.19 1.32 -15.25
CA ALA A 103 -0.47 2.76 -15.30
C ALA A 103 0.48 3.55 -14.38
N ALA A 104 0.76 3.04 -13.18
CA ALA A 104 1.73 3.63 -12.24
C ALA A 104 3.15 3.60 -12.81
N GLN A 105 3.55 2.51 -13.47
CA GLN A 105 4.87 2.37 -14.10
C GLN A 105 5.13 3.45 -15.16
N LYS A 106 4.12 3.72 -16.01
CA LYS A 106 4.20 4.77 -17.04
C LYS A 106 4.46 6.17 -16.47
N ARG A 107 4.13 6.38 -15.19
CA ARG A 107 4.28 7.66 -14.45
C ARG A 107 5.48 7.68 -13.49
N GLY A 108 6.29 6.62 -13.51
CA GLY A 108 7.43 6.49 -12.59
C GLY A 108 7.01 6.39 -11.12
N ILE A 109 5.80 5.86 -10.85
CA ILE A 109 5.27 5.62 -9.51
C ILE A 109 5.47 4.14 -9.16
N LYS A 110 6.11 3.89 -8.03
CA LYS A 110 6.27 2.56 -7.46
C LYS A 110 5.01 2.13 -6.69
N VAL A 111 4.77 0.83 -6.61
CA VAL A 111 3.59 0.26 -5.95
C VAL A 111 4.02 -0.71 -4.84
N LEU A 112 3.56 -0.49 -3.62
CA LEU A 112 3.60 -1.43 -2.51
C LEU A 112 2.25 -2.16 -2.47
N LEU A 113 2.26 -3.46 -2.76
CA LEU A 113 1.08 -4.31 -2.65
C LEU A 113 0.86 -4.70 -1.19
N ASP A 114 -0.28 -4.32 -0.60
CA ASP A 114 -0.55 -4.50 0.82
C ASP A 114 -1.75 -5.40 1.07
N LEU A 115 -1.55 -6.52 1.76
CA LEU A 115 -2.63 -7.39 2.16
C LEU A 115 -3.35 -6.85 3.40
N HIS A 116 -4.58 -6.38 3.22
CA HIS A 116 -5.31 -5.61 4.22
C HIS A 116 -6.29 -6.46 5.03
N ASN A 117 -5.81 -7.55 5.65
CA ASN A 117 -6.65 -8.59 6.23
C ASN A 117 -6.52 -8.79 7.76
N TYR A 118 -5.69 -8.04 8.47
CA TYR A 118 -5.62 -8.07 9.95
C TYR A 118 -5.34 -9.47 10.55
N CYS A 119 -4.57 -10.32 9.86
CA CYS A 119 -4.38 -11.75 10.12
C CYS A 119 -5.68 -12.58 10.10
N ARG A 120 -6.66 -12.13 9.34
CA ARG A 120 -7.95 -12.83 9.17
C ARG A 120 -8.25 -13.09 7.72
N ARG A 121 -9.15 -14.05 7.48
CA ARG A 121 -9.78 -14.26 6.19
C ARG A 121 -11.29 -14.44 6.41
N PHE A 122 -12.09 -13.84 5.54
CA PHE A 122 -13.51 -14.10 5.54
C PHE A 122 -13.78 -15.47 4.90
N GLU A 123 -14.34 -16.39 5.67
CA GLU A 123 -14.60 -17.76 5.24
C GLU A 123 -15.86 -18.25 5.91
N ASN A 124 -16.79 -18.85 5.15
CA ASN A 124 -18.06 -19.40 5.66
C ASN A 124 -18.87 -18.39 6.49
N GLY A 125 -18.95 -17.14 6.03
CA GLY A 125 -19.80 -16.10 6.64
C GLY A 125 -19.18 -15.36 7.83
N ASP A 126 -17.90 -15.59 8.17
CA ASP A 126 -17.23 -14.97 9.31
C ASP A 126 -15.75 -14.68 9.06
N HIS A 127 -15.20 -13.71 9.81
CA HIS A 127 -13.77 -13.40 9.81
C HIS A 127 -13.01 -14.39 10.71
N ARG A 128 -12.27 -15.30 10.11
CA ARG A 128 -11.50 -16.35 10.77
C ARG A 128 -10.03 -15.96 10.88
N ILE A 129 -9.45 -16.12 12.06
CA ILE A 129 -8.00 -15.92 12.27
C ILE A 129 -7.23 -16.97 11.48
N ILE A 130 -6.20 -16.54 10.73
CA ILE A 130 -5.27 -17.44 10.02
C ILE A 130 -4.53 -18.30 11.06
N GLY A 131 -4.44 -19.59 10.82
CA GLY A 131 -3.97 -20.59 11.79
C GLY A 131 -5.10 -21.29 12.54
N THR A 132 -6.37 -20.90 12.28
CA THR A 132 -7.56 -21.51 12.91
C THR A 132 -8.58 -21.94 11.86
N TYR A 133 -9.56 -22.75 12.27
CA TYR A 133 -10.75 -23.13 11.47
C TYR A 133 -10.42 -23.61 10.04
N GLY A 134 -9.32 -24.33 9.84
CA GLY A 134 -8.91 -24.87 8.55
C GLY A 134 -8.19 -23.88 7.63
N ILE A 135 -8.02 -22.62 8.04
CA ILE A 135 -7.18 -21.63 7.34
C ILE A 135 -5.77 -21.72 7.91
N THR A 136 -4.87 -22.38 7.22
CA THR A 136 -3.51 -22.64 7.71
C THR A 136 -2.53 -21.52 7.35
N ASN A 137 -1.38 -21.47 8.04
CA ASN A 137 -0.27 -20.60 7.67
C ASN A 137 0.26 -20.92 6.27
N GLN A 138 0.17 -22.18 5.82
CA GLN A 138 0.55 -22.61 4.48
C GLN A 138 -0.39 -22.05 3.39
N ASN A 139 -1.71 -21.96 3.68
CA ASN A 139 -2.64 -21.29 2.76
C ASN A 139 -2.26 -19.83 2.55
N TYR A 140 -1.93 -19.11 3.62
CA TYR A 140 -1.48 -17.72 3.60
C TYR A 140 -0.16 -17.57 2.83
N ALA A 141 0.82 -18.39 3.14
CA ALA A 141 2.12 -18.38 2.46
C ALA A 141 2.00 -18.74 0.96
N GLY A 142 1.15 -19.74 0.64
CA GLY A 142 0.83 -20.14 -0.73
C GLY A 142 0.12 -19.04 -1.52
N PHE A 143 -0.76 -18.28 -0.88
CA PHE A 143 -1.38 -17.08 -1.48
C PHE A 143 -0.31 -16.04 -1.84
N TRP A 144 0.59 -15.68 -0.92
CA TRP A 144 1.68 -14.75 -1.19
C TRP A 144 2.62 -15.21 -2.30
N LYS A 145 2.93 -16.51 -2.37
CA LYS A 145 3.72 -17.06 -3.47
C LYS A 145 3.04 -16.82 -4.82
N LYS A 146 1.71 -17.00 -4.90
CA LYS A 146 0.94 -16.74 -6.12
C LYS A 146 1.00 -15.25 -6.49
N ILE A 147 0.76 -14.33 -5.53
CA ILE A 147 0.85 -12.89 -5.76
C ILE A 147 2.26 -12.50 -6.24
N ALA A 148 3.29 -12.93 -5.54
CA ALA A 148 4.67 -12.63 -5.94
C ALA A 148 5.00 -13.16 -7.34
N SER A 149 4.52 -14.34 -7.72
CA SER A 149 4.72 -14.90 -9.08
C SER A 149 4.09 -14.03 -10.16
N GLU A 150 2.95 -13.38 -9.88
CA GLU A 150 2.23 -12.53 -10.83
C GLU A 150 2.86 -11.14 -10.99
N PHE A 151 3.54 -10.63 -9.94
CA PHE A 151 4.02 -9.25 -9.92
C PHE A 151 5.54 -9.07 -9.93
N LYS A 152 6.34 -10.11 -9.76
CA LYS A 152 7.81 -10.05 -9.63
C LYS A 152 8.53 -9.40 -10.83
N ASP A 153 7.94 -9.44 -12.01
CA ASP A 153 8.56 -8.97 -13.25
C ASP A 153 8.19 -7.51 -13.61
N TYR A 154 7.36 -6.85 -12.79
CA TYR A 154 7.09 -5.42 -12.93
C TYR A 154 8.16 -4.61 -12.19
N ASP A 155 8.90 -3.76 -12.92
CA ASP A 155 10.02 -2.98 -12.38
C ASP A 155 9.63 -1.91 -11.36
N ASN A 156 8.35 -1.55 -11.32
CA ASN A 156 7.81 -0.58 -10.40
C ASN A 156 7.15 -1.19 -9.16
N ILE A 157 7.23 -2.49 -8.94
CA ILE A 157 6.86 -3.06 -7.64
C ILE A 157 7.91 -2.63 -6.63
N TYR A 158 7.50 -1.82 -5.63
CA TYR A 158 8.33 -1.46 -4.50
C TYR A 158 8.51 -2.64 -3.55
N GLY A 159 7.42 -3.37 -3.32
CA GLY A 159 7.46 -4.55 -2.46
C GLY A 159 6.09 -5.11 -2.12
N TYR A 160 6.12 -6.06 -1.17
CA TYR A 160 4.98 -6.78 -0.63
C TYR A 160 4.81 -6.47 0.84
N GLY A 161 3.72 -5.79 1.22
CA GLY A 161 3.28 -5.58 2.59
C GLY A 161 2.50 -6.81 3.06
N LEU A 162 3.14 -7.64 3.88
CA LEU A 162 2.63 -8.98 4.17
C LEU A 162 1.25 -8.96 4.83
N MET A 163 1.00 -8.01 5.73
CA MET A 163 -0.26 -7.91 6.45
C MET A 163 -0.45 -6.51 7.04
N ASN A 164 -1.60 -5.90 6.78
CA ASN A 164 -2.01 -4.72 7.52
C ASN A 164 -2.44 -5.10 8.93
N GLU A 165 -1.86 -4.44 9.91
CA GLU A 165 -2.29 -4.42 11.31
C GLU A 165 -2.65 -5.79 11.91
N PRO A 166 -1.72 -6.76 12.01
CA PRO A 166 -1.97 -7.97 12.80
C PRO A 166 -2.33 -7.59 14.22
N HIS A 167 -3.42 -8.16 14.76
CA HIS A 167 -3.86 -7.86 16.13
C HIS A 167 -4.77 -8.94 16.72
N ASP A 168 -4.89 -8.96 18.04
CA ASP A 168 -5.77 -9.84 18.81
C ASP A 168 -5.64 -11.31 18.40
N LEU A 169 -4.41 -11.76 18.27
CA LEU A 169 -4.10 -13.14 17.96
C LEU A 169 -4.06 -13.95 19.27
N PRO A 170 -4.64 -15.16 19.32
CA PRO A 170 -4.45 -16.07 20.45
C PRO A 170 -2.96 -16.39 20.67
N ASP A 171 -2.56 -16.68 21.90
CA ASP A 171 -1.18 -17.03 22.26
C ASP A 171 -0.61 -18.21 21.47
N SER A 172 -1.49 -19.10 20.97
CA SER A 172 -1.11 -20.22 20.12
C SER A 172 -0.76 -19.83 18.68
N ILE A 173 -1.00 -18.58 18.27
CA ILE A 173 -0.78 -18.06 16.92
C ILE A 173 0.34 -17.03 16.92
N SER A 174 1.47 -17.37 16.33
CA SER A 174 2.59 -16.45 16.16
C SER A 174 2.53 -15.76 14.81
N TRP A 175 2.38 -14.42 14.80
CA TRP A 175 2.46 -13.62 13.60
C TRP A 175 3.82 -13.75 12.92
N PHE A 176 4.91 -13.72 13.67
CA PHE A 176 6.27 -13.78 13.10
C PHE A 176 6.55 -15.12 12.40
N LYS A 177 6.11 -16.24 12.97
CA LYS A 177 6.21 -17.55 12.30
C LYS A 177 5.39 -17.60 11.01
N MET A 178 4.22 -16.99 11.01
CA MET A 178 3.37 -16.87 9.82
C MET A 178 4.02 -15.97 8.75
N ALA A 179 4.56 -14.82 9.17
CA ALA A 179 5.26 -13.89 8.28
C ALA A 179 6.52 -14.54 7.68
N GLN A 180 7.32 -15.25 8.48
CA GLN A 180 8.52 -15.96 8.00
C GLN A 180 8.15 -16.99 6.92
N LEU A 181 7.10 -17.78 7.12
CA LEU A 181 6.65 -18.76 6.14
C LEU A 181 6.22 -18.10 4.81
N ALA A 182 5.58 -16.93 4.90
CA ALA A 182 5.23 -16.14 3.71
C ALA A 182 6.48 -15.60 3.01
N ILE A 183 7.45 -15.08 3.77
CA ILE A 183 8.76 -14.63 3.24
C ILE A 183 9.43 -15.75 2.48
N ASP A 184 9.56 -16.93 3.10
CA ASP A 184 10.19 -18.10 2.49
C ASP A 184 9.48 -18.48 1.17
N SER A 185 8.15 -18.46 1.18
CA SER A 185 7.34 -18.79 0.01
C SER A 185 7.47 -17.76 -1.12
N ILE A 186 7.54 -16.46 -0.80
CA ILE A 186 7.81 -15.39 -1.76
C ILE A 186 9.22 -15.58 -2.35
N ARG A 187 10.22 -15.82 -1.51
CA ARG A 187 11.62 -15.95 -1.94
C ARG A 187 11.90 -17.15 -2.85
N MET A 188 11.00 -18.12 -2.88
CA MET A 188 11.04 -19.19 -3.89
C MET A 188 10.83 -18.69 -5.33
N VAL A 189 10.18 -17.54 -5.51
CA VAL A 189 9.79 -17.02 -6.84
C VAL A 189 10.29 -15.60 -7.10
N ASP A 190 10.51 -14.81 -6.06
CA ASP A 190 10.99 -13.42 -6.13
C ASP A 190 12.06 -13.16 -5.08
N THR A 191 13.30 -13.00 -5.52
CA THR A 191 14.46 -12.76 -4.66
C THR A 191 14.84 -11.29 -4.52
N LYS A 192 14.20 -10.38 -5.29
CA LYS A 192 14.64 -8.98 -5.42
C LYS A 192 13.73 -7.97 -4.72
N ASN A 193 12.41 -8.12 -4.82
CA ASN A 193 11.49 -7.10 -4.31
C ASN A 193 11.49 -7.04 -2.77
N THR A 194 11.29 -5.85 -2.21
CA THR A 194 11.23 -5.62 -0.77
C THR A 194 10.05 -6.36 -0.15
N ILE A 195 10.23 -6.89 1.05
CA ILE A 195 9.15 -7.41 1.87
C ILE A 195 9.01 -6.52 3.09
N VAL A 196 7.81 -5.99 3.31
CA VAL A 196 7.47 -5.12 4.43
C VAL A 196 6.66 -5.91 5.45
N VAL A 197 7.16 -5.97 6.68
CA VAL A 197 6.53 -6.70 7.78
C VAL A 197 6.18 -5.70 8.87
N GLY A 198 4.89 -5.58 9.19
CA GLY A 198 4.43 -4.85 10.36
C GLY A 198 4.52 -5.72 11.62
N GLY A 199 4.65 -5.11 12.79
CA GLY A 199 4.56 -5.82 14.07
C GLY A 199 3.12 -6.24 14.39
N ASN A 200 2.97 -7.12 15.38
CA ASN A 200 1.68 -7.42 16.00
C ASN A 200 1.11 -6.15 16.70
N SER A 201 -0.09 -6.23 17.26
CA SER A 201 -0.74 -5.10 17.92
C SER A 201 -0.86 -3.84 17.05
N TRP A 202 -1.57 -4.02 15.91
CA TRP A 202 -1.88 -2.95 14.93
C TRP A 202 -0.62 -2.31 14.32
N SER A 203 0.44 -3.08 14.13
CA SER A 203 1.74 -2.62 13.62
C SER A 203 2.33 -1.46 14.44
N SER A 204 2.04 -1.40 15.73
CA SER A 204 2.49 -0.35 16.63
C SER A 204 4.01 -0.38 16.81
N ALA A 205 4.67 0.76 16.55
CA ALA A 205 6.11 0.90 16.74
C ALA A 205 6.55 0.62 18.20
N LYS A 206 5.70 0.96 19.17
CA LYS A 206 5.97 0.69 20.59
C LYS A 206 6.11 -0.80 20.89
N ARG A 207 5.34 -1.65 20.19
CA ARG A 207 5.36 -3.09 20.39
C ARG A 207 6.61 -3.75 19.83
N TRP A 208 7.18 -3.23 18.75
CA TRP A 208 8.46 -3.73 18.22
C TRP A 208 9.60 -3.73 19.25
N LEU A 209 9.55 -2.81 20.23
CA LEU A 209 10.55 -2.72 21.28
C LEU A 209 10.40 -3.81 22.37
N THR A 210 9.26 -4.49 22.42
CA THR A 210 8.90 -5.45 23.47
C THR A 210 8.58 -6.86 22.95
N GLU A 211 8.43 -7.01 21.64
CA GLU A 211 8.22 -8.31 21.00
C GLU A 211 9.57 -9.01 20.85
N SER A 212 9.83 -10.00 21.69
CA SER A 212 10.95 -10.92 21.50
C SER A 212 10.52 -12.03 20.54
N ASP A 213 11.42 -12.44 19.65
CA ASP A 213 11.27 -13.61 18.76
C ASP A 213 11.36 -14.92 19.56
N THR A 214 10.55 -15.11 20.61
CA THR A 214 10.52 -16.33 21.40
C THR A 214 9.47 -17.31 20.92
#